data_0bbd3bf7c8304ebbc6ed86c3ee2560f7
#
_entry.id   0bbd3bf7c8304ebbc6ed86c3ee2560f7
#
_cell.length_a   1.000
_cell.length_b   1.000
_cell.length_c   1.000
_cell.angle_alpha   90.00
_cell.angle_beta   90.00
_cell.angle_gamma   90.00
#
_symmetry.space_group_name_H-M   'P 1'
#
loop_
_entity.id
_entity.type
_entity.pdbx_description
1 polymer ?
#
loop_
_entity_poly.entity_id
_entity_poly.type
_entity_poly.pdbx_seq_one_letter_code
_entity_poly.pdbx_strand_id
1 'polypeptide(L)'
;YFERDGKLSVCLADVTGHGMEAAVPVMMFSGMLCSQMEEERPLDQLFSRLNQTLCATLVSRTFVCLTVGELDLAQRCLRLTNAACPYPFHFRAATGAVEELQVEAYPLGVLPETAFETLERTLEKGDYLVFCSDGIIEAANDQEAIFGFEQTTETIRQGCAGGLAAEALIDRLLSAVQDFSGDVPQGDDMTCVVLRVV
;
A
#
# COMPACT_ATOMS: atom_id res chain seq x y z
N TYR A 1 -0.63 -0.77 -11.26
CA TYR A 1 0.61 -1.54 -11.32
C TYR A 1 1.35 -1.27 -12.64
N PHE A 2 2.67 -1.50 -12.63
CA PHE A 2 3.54 -1.37 -13.79
C PHE A 2 4.34 -2.66 -13.93
N GLU A 3 4.48 -3.15 -15.16
CA GLU A 3 5.30 -4.32 -15.48
C GLU A 3 6.35 -3.91 -16.51
N ARG A 4 7.62 -4.12 -16.18
CA ARG A 4 8.73 -3.76 -17.05
C ARG A 4 9.96 -4.60 -16.75
N ASP A 5 10.62 -5.12 -17.79
CA ASP A 5 11.92 -5.80 -17.71
C ASP A 5 11.99 -6.92 -16.65
N GLY A 6 10.89 -7.68 -16.48
CA GLY A 6 10.80 -8.75 -15.49
C GLY A 6 10.57 -8.27 -14.05
N LYS A 7 10.24 -7.01 -13.87
CA LYS A 7 9.82 -6.42 -12.60
C LYS A 7 8.34 -6.09 -12.61
N LEU A 8 7.68 -6.29 -11.49
CA LEU A 8 6.31 -5.88 -11.23
C LEU A 8 6.30 -4.83 -10.12
N SER A 9 5.84 -3.63 -10.41
CA SER A 9 5.68 -2.58 -9.41
C SER A 9 4.20 -2.41 -9.06
N VAL A 10 3.87 -2.51 -7.78
CA VAL A 10 2.55 -2.20 -7.21
C VAL A 10 2.64 -0.85 -6.53
N CYS A 11 1.72 0.05 -6.86
CA CYS A 11 1.62 1.37 -6.26
C CYS A 11 0.23 1.51 -5.64
N LEU A 12 0.18 1.84 -4.36
CA LEU A 12 -1.02 2.25 -3.66
C LEU A 12 -0.82 3.69 -3.21
N ALA A 13 -1.76 4.56 -3.57
CA ALA A 13 -1.68 5.97 -3.22
C ALA A 13 -3.03 6.45 -2.71
N ASP A 14 -2.98 7.32 -1.72
CA ASP A 14 -4.11 8.08 -1.25
C ASP A 14 -3.78 9.59 -1.26
N VAL A 15 -4.71 10.40 -1.76
CA VAL A 15 -4.56 11.85 -1.90
C VAL A 15 -5.57 12.53 -0.98
N THR A 16 -5.09 13.35 -0.06
CA THR A 16 -5.97 14.07 0.87
C THR A 16 -7.04 14.88 0.18
N GLY A 17 -8.25 14.81 0.72
CA GLY A 17 -9.44 15.50 0.23
C GLY A 17 -10.47 14.52 -0.32
N HIS A 18 -11.62 15.03 -0.67
CA HIS A 18 -12.72 14.22 -1.19
C HIS A 18 -13.45 14.95 -2.32
N GLY A 19 -14.12 14.16 -3.15
CA GLY A 19 -14.96 14.69 -4.23
C GLY A 19 -14.17 15.48 -5.29
N MET A 20 -14.77 16.57 -5.78
CA MET A 20 -14.20 17.35 -6.90
C MET A 20 -12.89 18.07 -6.53
N GLU A 21 -12.68 18.43 -5.26
CA GLU A 21 -11.46 19.12 -4.81
C GLU A 21 -10.23 18.20 -4.88
N ALA A 22 -10.41 16.90 -4.62
CA ALA A 22 -9.34 15.91 -4.73
C ALA A 22 -9.07 15.48 -6.18
N ALA A 23 -10.04 15.62 -7.09
CA ALA A 23 -9.91 15.10 -8.45
C ALA A 23 -8.71 15.68 -9.22
N VAL A 24 -8.43 16.98 -9.09
CA VAL A 24 -7.31 17.63 -9.77
C VAL A 24 -5.96 17.16 -9.20
N PRO A 25 -5.72 17.16 -7.88
CA PRO A 25 -4.51 16.58 -7.29
C PRO A 25 -4.30 15.10 -7.66
N VAL A 26 -5.36 14.28 -7.65
CA VAL A 26 -5.28 12.86 -8.03
C VAL A 26 -4.84 12.69 -9.48
N MET A 27 -5.45 13.41 -10.43
CA MET A 27 -5.06 13.34 -11.84
C MET A 27 -3.63 13.83 -12.08
N MET A 28 -3.25 14.92 -11.41
CA MET A 28 -1.89 15.46 -11.49
C MET A 28 -0.87 14.45 -10.96
N PHE A 29 -1.10 13.92 -9.76
CA PHE A 29 -0.23 12.91 -9.15
C PHE A 29 -0.13 11.65 -10.00
N SER A 30 -1.26 11.14 -10.49
CA SER A 30 -1.30 9.96 -11.37
C SER A 30 -0.44 10.15 -12.62
N GLY A 31 -0.58 11.30 -13.30
CA GLY A 31 0.25 11.63 -14.46
C GLY A 31 1.75 11.74 -14.13
N MET A 32 2.07 12.34 -12.98
CA MET A 32 3.45 12.42 -12.50
C MET A 32 4.02 11.04 -12.20
N LEU A 33 3.29 10.20 -11.47
CA LEU A 33 3.72 8.85 -11.13
C LEU A 33 3.95 8.02 -12.39
N CYS A 34 3.00 8.00 -13.32
CA CYS A 34 3.15 7.30 -14.59
C CYS A 34 4.42 7.73 -15.34
N SER A 35 4.65 9.04 -15.49
CA SER A 35 5.83 9.56 -16.16
C SER A 35 7.14 9.18 -15.45
N GLN A 36 7.17 9.21 -14.12
CA GLN A 36 8.36 8.87 -13.34
C GLN A 36 8.65 7.36 -13.34
N MET A 37 7.62 6.51 -13.44
CA MET A 37 7.76 5.05 -13.53
C MET A 37 8.27 4.58 -14.91
N GLU A 38 8.27 5.44 -15.94
CA GLU A 38 8.90 5.16 -17.23
C GLU A 38 10.44 5.18 -17.16
N GLU A 39 11.01 5.87 -16.19
CA GLU A 39 12.46 5.93 -16.00
C GLU A 39 12.91 4.86 -14.99
N GLU A 40 13.98 4.15 -15.32
CA GLU A 40 14.61 3.21 -14.38
C GLU A 40 15.40 4.00 -13.32
N ARG A 41 14.93 3.97 -12.09
CA ARG A 41 15.60 4.60 -10.96
C ARG A 41 15.30 3.89 -9.64
N PRO A 42 16.17 4.04 -8.62
CA PRO A 42 15.89 3.59 -7.27
C PRO A 42 14.64 4.25 -6.68
N LEU A 43 13.88 3.51 -5.86
CA LEU A 43 12.60 3.99 -5.29
C LEU A 43 12.78 5.22 -4.39
N ASP A 44 13.86 5.29 -3.61
CA ASP A 44 14.19 6.46 -2.79
C ASP A 44 14.33 7.75 -3.62
N GLN A 45 14.95 7.64 -4.81
CA GLN A 45 15.06 8.77 -5.74
C GLN A 45 13.73 9.09 -6.43
N LEU A 46 12.92 8.07 -6.75
CA LEU A 46 11.57 8.26 -7.27
C LEU A 46 10.74 9.09 -6.29
N PHE A 47 10.70 8.66 -5.03
CA PHE A 47 9.94 9.34 -3.97
C PHE A 47 10.46 10.76 -3.72
N SER A 48 11.78 10.96 -3.68
CA SER A 48 12.37 12.28 -3.52
C SER A 48 11.96 13.25 -4.64
N ARG A 49 11.94 12.80 -5.89
CA ARG A 49 11.50 13.62 -7.03
C ARG A 49 10.01 13.94 -7.00
N LEU A 50 9.18 12.94 -6.71
CA LEU A 50 7.74 13.14 -6.53
C LEU A 50 7.49 14.16 -5.42
N ASN A 51 8.13 13.98 -4.26
CA ASN A 51 8.00 14.87 -3.12
C ASN A 51 8.37 16.32 -3.45
N GLN A 52 9.53 16.55 -4.07
CA GLN A 52 9.97 17.89 -4.47
C GLN A 52 8.96 18.56 -5.40
N THR A 53 8.45 17.83 -6.40
CA THR A 53 7.47 18.38 -7.34
C THR A 53 6.14 18.68 -6.64
N LEU A 54 5.68 17.78 -5.76
CA LEU A 54 4.43 17.97 -5.02
C LEU A 54 4.51 19.14 -4.03
N CYS A 55 5.62 19.28 -3.30
CA CYS A 55 5.85 20.43 -2.43
C CYS A 55 5.83 21.77 -3.18
N ALA A 56 6.23 21.78 -4.47
CA ALA A 56 6.22 22.99 -5.31
C ALA A 56 4.86 23.27 -5.98
N THR A 57 4.00 22.26 -6.12
CA THR A 57 2.78 22.36 -6.95
C THR A 57 1.49 22.22 -6.20
N LEU A 58 1.47 21.46 -5.10
CA LEU A 58 0.27 21.29 -4.29
C LEU A 58 -0.06 22.55 -3.48
N VAL A 59 -1.36 22.78 -3.31
CA VAL A 59 -1.84 23.83 -2.41
C VAL A 59 -1.69 23.40 -0.95
N SER A 60 -1.68 24.38 -0.04
CA SER A 60 -1.58 24.12 1.40
C SER A 60 -2.58 23.07 1.88
N ARG A 61 -2.11 22.15 2.73
CA ARG A 61 -2.89 21.06 3.34
C ARG A 61 -3.23 19.89 2.39
N THR A 62 -2.74 19.88 1.16
CA THR A 62 -2.85 18.71 0.28
C THR A 62 -1.54 17.94 0.32
N PHE A 63 -1.62 16.63 0.52
CA PHE A 63 -0.47 15.73 0.49
C PHE A 63 -0.89 14.38 -0.11
N VAL A 64 0.09 13.54 -0.41
CA VAL A 64 -0.14 12.23 -0.98
C VAL A 64 0.56 11.18 -0.12
N CYS A 65 -0.20 10.22 0.38
CA CYS A 65 0.35 8.98 0.90
C CYS A 65 0.65 8.07 -0.29
N LEU A 66 1.83 7.44 -0.30
CA LEU A 66 2.24 6.54 -1.38
C LEU A 66 3.04 5.37 -0.82
N THR A 67 2.69 4.17 -1.23
CA THR A 67 3.58 3.01 -1.11
C THR A 67 3.85 2.41 -2.49
N VAL A 68 5.11 2.05 -2.73
CA VAL A 68 5.53 1.36 -3.96
C VAL A 68 6.33 0.13 -3.59
N GLY A 69 5.85 -1.03 -4.01
CA GLY A 69 6.57 -2.28 -3.94
C GLY A 69 7.01 -2.72 -5.34
N GLU A 70 8.32 -2.73 -5.62
CA GLU A 70 8.92 -3.26 -6.84
C GLU A 70 9.40 -4.69 -6.60
N LEU A 71 8.83 -5.64 -7.30
CA LEU A 71 9.18 -7.05 -7.22
C LEU A 71 10.00 -7.48 -8.45
N ASP A 72 11.26 -7.87 -8.24
CA ASP A 72 12.05 -8.58 -9.22
C ASP A 72 11.57 -10.04 -9.28
N LEU A 73 10.92 -10.41 -10.39
CA LEU A 73 10.28 -11.71 -10.54
C LEU A 73 11.31 -12.87 -10.66
N ALA A 74 12.50 -12.59 -11.17
CA ALA A 74 13.55 -13.59 -11.33
C ALA A 74 14.30 -13.86 -10.00
N GLN A 75 14.57 -12.77 -9.26
CA GLN A 75 15.30 -12.86 -7.99
C GLN A 75 14.36 -13.06 -6.79
N ARG A 76 13.04 -12.89 -6.97
CA ARG A 76 12.05 -12.87 -5.90
C ARG A 76 12.44 -11.89 -4.79
N CYS A 77 12.92 -10.73 -5.19
CA CYS A 77 13.33 -9.66 -4.29
C CYS A 77 12.33 -8.50 -4.39
N LEU A 78 11.72 -8.19 -3.28
CA LEU A 78 10.88 -6.98 -3.11
C LEU A 78 11.77 -5.83 -2.67
N ARG A 79 11.62 -4.67 -3.34
CA ARG A 79 12.04 -3.35 -2.87
C ARG A 79 10.81 -2.56 -2.53
N LEU A 80 10.76 -2.01 -1.34
CA LEU A 80 9.60 -1.29 -0.81
C LEU A 80 10.01 0.08 -0.30
N THR A 81 9.31 1.12 -0.74
CA THR A 81 9.37 2.46 -0.15
C THR A 81 7.97 2.91 0.19
N ASN A 82 7.81 3.56 1.33
CA ASN A 82 6.53 4.00 1.86
C ASN A 82 6.62 5.45 2.35
N ALA A 83 5.59 6.22 2.06
CA ALA A 83 5.36 7.59 2.52
C ALA A 83 3.96 7.68 3.13
N ALA A 84 3.85 7.29 4.40
CA ALA A 84 2.66 7.39 5.26
C ALA A 84 1.43 6.55 4.86
N CYS A 85 1.54 5.58 3.95
CA CYS A 85 0.50 4.57 3.82
C CYS A 85 0.58 3.52 4.96
N PRO A 86 -0.50 2.78 5.24
CA PRO A 86 -0.42 1.58 6.08
C PRO A 86 0.68 0.64 5.61
N TYR A 87 1.41 0.04 6.55
CA TYR A 87 2.50 -0.87 6.20
C TYR A 87 1.97 -2.11 5.49
N PRO A 88 2.57 -2.50 4.34
CA PRO A 88 2.23 -3.77 3.71
C PRO A 88 2.56 -4.96 4.60
N PHE A 89 1.77 -6.01 4.48
CA PHE A 89 1.97 -7.25 5.23
C PHE A 89 2.69 -8.28 4.38
N HIS A 90 3.63 -8.99 4.98
CA HIS A 90 4.31 -10.14 4.40
C HIS A 90 3.99 -11.40 5.20
N PHE A 91 3.19 -12.29 4.62
CA PHE A 91 3.02 -13.63 5.17
C PHE A 91 4.14 -14.54 4.67
N ARG A 92 4.87 -15.15 5.60
CA ARG A 92 5.94 -16.09 5.34
C ARG A 92 5.44 -17.53 5.41
N ALA A 93 5.36 -18.21 4.27
CA ALA A 93 4.84 -19.56 4.18
C ALA A 93 5.65 -20.56 5.04
N ALA A 94 6.97 -20.37 5.15
CA ALA A 94 7.85 -21.23 5.92
C ALA A 94 7.56 -21.24 7.42
N THR A 95 7.05 -20.14 7.97
CA THR A 95 6.81 -19.98 9.43
C THR A 95 5.36 -19.80 9.79
N GLY A 96 4.50 -19.45 8.83
CA GLY A 96 3.11 -19.06 9.04
C GLY A 96 2.95 -17.69 9.73
N ALA A 97 4.04 -16.92 9.85
CA ALA A 97 4.02 -15.59 10.45
C ALA A 97 3.63 -14.52 9.43
N VAL A 98 2.96 -13.46 9.91
CA VAL A 98 2.72 -12.22 9.17
C VAL A 98 3.58 -11.13 9.80
N GLU A 99 4.35 -10.43 8.98
CA GLU A 99 5.20 -9.31 9.38
C GLU A 99 4.70 -8.04 8.67
N GLU A 100 4.64 -6.91 9.39
CA GLU A 100 4.46 -5.61 8.78
C GLU A 100 5.81 -5.13 8.22
N LEU A 101 5.81 -4.71 6.95
CA LEU A 101 7.02 -4.18 6.30
C LEU A 101 7.14 -2.68 6.59
N GLN A 102 7.70 -2.36 7.75
CA GLN A 102 7.76 -1.00 8.28
C GLN A 102 8.84 -0.17 7.56
N VAL A 103 8.39 0.86 6.85
CA VAL A 103 9.22 1.93 6.26
C VAL A 103 8.52 3.24 6.58
N GLU A 104 9.16 4.09 7.37
CA GLU A 104 8.56 5.33 7.85
C GLU A 104 9.07 6.53 7.06
N ALA A 105 8.15 7.35 6.55
CA ALA A 105 8.44 8.67 6.04
C ALA A 105 7.19 9.55 6.12
N TYR A 106 7.39 10.87 6.04
CA TYR A 106 6.27 11.80 5.89
C TYR A 106 5.58 11.61 4.54
N PRO A 107 4.27 11.94 4.46
CA PRO A 107 3.55 11.98 3.19
C PRO A 107 4.28 12.89 2.18
N LEU A 108 4.13 12.58 0.90
CA LEU A 108 4.67 13.41 -0.17
C LEU A 108 3.95 14.76 -0.21
N GLY A 109 4.72 15.83 -0.45
CA GLY A 109 4.20 17.21 -0.52
C GLY A 109 4.16 17.94 0.81
N VAL A 110 4.58 17.31 1.93
CA VAL A 110 4.57 17.94 3.27
C VAL A 110 5.90 18.63 3.58
N LEU A 111 7.00 17.91 3.50
CA LEU A 111 8.34 18.40 3.84
C LEU A 111 9.32 18.18 2.66
N PRO A 112 9.87 19.24 2.05
CA PRO A 112 10.75 19.11 0.87
C PRO A 112 12.02 18.29 1.14
N GLU A 113 12.55 18.33 2.35
CA GLU A 113 13.79 17.67 2.77
C GLU A 113 13.57 16.23 3.31
N THR A 114 12.39 15.63 3.06
CA THR A 114 12.12 14.26 3.52
C THR A 114 13.09 13.29 2.85
N ALA A 115 13.80 12.51 3.67
CA ALA A 115 14.57 11.37 3.21
C ALA A 115 13.67 10.15 3.11
N PHE A 116 13.80 9.39 2.03
CA PHE A 116 13.07 8.14 1.82
C PHE A 116 14.04 6.98 1.82
N GLU A 117 13.65 5.90 2.48
CA GLU A 117 14.42 4.66 2.56
C GLU A 117 13.75 3.57 1.74
N THR A 118 14.54 2.63 1.25
CA THR A 118 14.05 1.45 0.56
C THR A 118 14.39 0.20 1.37
N LEU A 119 13.35 -0.53 1.77
CA LEU A 119 13.47 -1.85 2.38
C LEU A 119 13.66 -2.90 1.29
N GLU A 120 14.60 -3.81 1.46
CA GLU A 120 14.71 -5.00 0.62
C GLU A 120 14.27 -6.26 1.37
N ARG A 121 13.51 -7.13 0.67
CA ARG A 121 13.02 -8.38 1.24
C ARG A 121 13.05 -9.49 0.21
N THR A 122 13.71 -10.60 0.52
CA THR A 122 13.63 -11.83 -0.29
C THR A 122 12.33 -12.56 0.02
N LEU A 123 11.66 -13.01 -1.03
CA LEU A 123 10.41 -13.75 -0.94
C LEU A 123 10.63 -15.20 -1.32
N GLU A 124 9.90 -16.09 -0.66
CA GLU A 124 9.92 -17.52 -0.94
C GLU A 124 8.61 -17.98 -1.59
N LYS A 125 8.68 -19.13 -2.26
CA LYS A 125 7.48 -19.73 -2.83
C LYS A 125 6.44 -20.02 -1.75
N GLY A 126 5.21 -19.56 -2.00
CA GLY A 126 4.11 -19.64 -1.06
C GLY A 126 3.92 -18.42 -0.18
N ASP A 127 4.85 -17.45 -0.19
CA ASP A 127 4.69 -16.19 0.50
C ASP A 127 3.60 -15.32 -0.14
N TYR A 128 3.04 -14.41 0.67
CA TYR A 128 2.08 -13.41 0.20
C TYR A 128 2.53 -12.02 0.63
N LEU A 129 2.28 -11.05 -0.25
CA LEU A 129 2.36 -9.63 0.06
C LEU A 129 0.95 -9.05 -0.04
N VAL A 130 0.54 -8.30 0.98
CA VAL A 130 -0.79 -7.68 1.05
C VAL A 130 -0.63 -6.20 1.32
N PHE A 131 -1.17 -5.38 0.42
CA PHE A 131 -1.22 -3.92 0.55
C PHE A 131 -2.66 -3.54 0.83
N CYS A 132 -2.90 -2.74 1.85
CA CYS A 132 -4.23 -2.24 2.23
C CYS A 132 -4.22 -0.73 2.32
N SER A 133 -5.33 -0.08 1.94
CA SER A 133 -5.58 1.32 2.29
C SER A 133 -5.98 1.43 3.76
N ASP A 134 -5.92 2.64 4.29
CA ASP A 134 -6.40 2.98 5.63
C ASP A 134 -7.89 2.71 5.82
N GLY A 135 -8.72 2.85 4.79
CA GLY A 135 -10.14 2.50 4.84
C GLY A 135 -10.43 1.06 5.30
N ILE A 136 -9.47 0.11 5.12
CA ILE A 136 -9.55 -1.24 5.68
C ILE A 136 -9.16 -1.24 7.15
N ILE A 137 -8.04 -0.58 7.48
CA ILE A 137 -7.46 -0.59 8.83
C ILE A 137 -8.34 0.21 9.80
N GLU A 138 -8.87 1.35 9.35
CA GLU A 138 -9.63 2.30 10.15
C GLU A 138 -11.15 2.06 10.11
N ALA A 139 -11.60 1.01 9.41
CA ALA A 139 -13.01 0.64 9.40
C ALA A 139 -13.55 0.52 10.83
N ALA A 140 -14.62 1.23 11.13
CA ALA A 140 -15.19 1.32 12.47
C ALA A 140 -16.49 0.53 12.59
N ASN A 141 -16.82 0.08 13.81
CA ASN A 141 -18.10 -0.50 14.15
C ASN A 141 -19.00 0.51 14.91
N ASP A 142 -20.19 0.08 15.33
CA ASP A 142 -21.18 0.89 16.05
C ASP A 142 -20.70 1.35 17.46
N GLN A 143 -19.64 0.74 17.98
CA GLN A 143 -18.99 1.12 19.23
C GLN A 143 -17.76 2.03 19.04
N GLU A 144 -17.55 2.55 17.83
CA GLU A 144 -16.38 3.33 17.45
C GLU A 144 -15.03 2.58 17.59
N ALA A 145 -15.06 1.26 17.72
CA ALA A 145 -13.85 0.45 17.66
C ALA A 145 -13.41 0.29 16.22
N ILE A 146 -12.10 0.34 15.97
CA ILE A 146 -11.52 0.16 14.63
C ILE A 146 -11.15 -1.32 14.38
N PHE A 147 -11.22 -1.76 13.14
CA PHE A 147 -10.78 -3.09 12.72
C PHE A 147 -9.31 -3.31 13.05
N GLY A 148 -8.47 -2.38 12.67
CA GLY A 148 -7.08 -2.26 13.10
C GLY A 148 -6.13 -3.28 12.49
N PHE A 149 -4.85 -3.07 12.79
CA PHE A 149 -3.77 -3.91 12.28
C PHE A 149 -3.84 -5.36 12.80
N GLU A 150 -4.26 -5.56 14.05
CA GLU A 150 -4.30 -6.91 14.68
C GLU A 150 -5.30 -7.83 13.97
N GLN A 151 -6.54 -7.35 13.74
CA GLN A 151 -7.56 -8.14 13.04
C GLN A 151 -7.21 -8.36 11.58
N THR A 152 -6.62 -7.35 10.93
CA THR A 152 -6.11 -7.45 9.55
C THR A 152 -5.03 -8.53 9.47
N THR A 153 -4.04 -8.49 10.34
CA THR A 153 -2.95 -9.48 10.43
C THR A 153 -3.48 -10.89 10.62
N GLU A 154 -4.43 -11.08 11.55
CA GLU A 154 -4.99 -12.40 11.84
C GLU A 154 -5.83 -12.94 10.68
N THR A 155 -6.60 -12.06 10.00
CA THR A 155 -7.39 -12.43 8.82
C THR A 155 -6.49 -12.87 7.68
N ILE A 156 -5.41 -12.12 7.41
CA ILE A 156 -4.39 -12.46 6.41
C ILE A 156 -3.73 -13.80 6.78
N ARG A 157 -3.28 -13.96 8.03
CA ARG A 157 -2.62 -15.17 8.51
C ARG A 157 -3.47 -16.41 8.28
N GLN A 158 -4.75 -16.37 8.65
CA GLN A 158 -5.66 -17.51 8.48
C GLN A 158 -5.91 -17.83 7.00
N GLY A 159 -6.11 -16.82 6.16
CA GLY A 159 -6.34 -17.01 4.73
C GLY A 159 -5.12 -17.59 4.01
N CYS A 160 -3.93 -17.03 4.29
CA CYS A 160 -2.67 -17.50 3.70
C CYS A 160 -2.30 -18.90 4.18
N ALA A 161 -2.44 -19.20 5.47
CA ALA A 161 -2.19 -20.54 6.01
C ALA A 161 -3.14 -21.60 5.40
N GLY A 162 -4.36 -21.21 5.03
CA GLY A 162 -5.30 -22.05 4.27
C GLY A 162 -4.96 -22.18 2.78
N GLY A 163 -3.91 -21.48 2.29
CA GLY A 163 -3.48 -21.53 0.90
C GLY A 163 -4.45 -20.87 -0.10
N LEU A 164 -5.25 -19.90 0.35
CA LEU A 164 -6.22 -19.21 -0.49
C LEU A 164 -5.55 -18.60 -1.73
N ALA A 165 -6.27 -18.58 -2.84
CA ALA A 165 -5.88 -17.75 -3.99
C ALA A 165 -5.95 -16.27 -3.61
N ALA A 166 -5.21 -15.41 -4.33
CA ALA A 166 -5.14 -13.99 -4.02
C ALA A 166 -6.52 -13.33 -3.98
N GLU A 167 -7.39 -13.62 -4.96
CA GLU A 167 -8.76 -13.12 -5.03
C GLU A 167 -9.59 -13.55 -3.81
N ALA A 168 -9.53 -14.83 -3.43
CA ALA A 168 -10.26 -15.34 -2.27
C ALA A 168 -9.75 -14.76 -0.94
N LEU A 169 -8.47 -14.36 -0.87
CA LEU A 169 -7.94 -13.66 0.30
C LEU A 169 -8.47 -12.22 0.39
N ILE A 170 -8.60 -11.53 -0.75
CA ILE A 170 -9.23 -10.20 -0.83
C ILE A 170 -10.68 -10.30 -0.34
N ASP A 171 -11.47 -11.23 -0.90
CA ASP A 171 -12.87 -11.43 -0.52
C ASP A 171 -13.01 -11.72 0.98
N ARG A 172 -12.13 -12.57 1.52
CA ARG A 172 -12.11 -12.87 2.95
C ARG A 172 -11.83 -11.64 3.80
N LEU A 173 -10.85 -10.81 3.40
CA LEU A 173 -10.50 -9.61 4.14
C LEU A 173 -11.65 -8.59 4.13
N LEU A 174 -12.21 -8.32 2.96
CA LEU A 174 -13.34 -7.40 2.83
C LEU A 174 -14.57 -7.89 3.59
N SER A 175 -14.87 -9.21 3.55
CA SER A 175 -15.96 -9.79 4.34
C SER A 175 -15.72 -9.64 5.84
N ALA A 176 -14.48 -9.85 6.31
CA ALA A 176 -14.16 -9.69 7.72
C ALA A 176 -14.34 -8.24 8.20
N VAL A 177 -13.97 -7.25 7.37
CA VAL A 177 -14.22 -5.84 7.64
C VAL A 177 -15.72 -5.55 7.69
N GLN A 178 -16.48 -6.05 6.71
CA GLN A 178 -17.93 -5.85 6.65
C GLN A 178 -18.65 -6.47 7.84
N ASP A 179 -18.28 -7.69 8.23
CA ASP A 179 -18.83 -8.38 9.40
C ASP A 179 -18.53 -7.62 10.71
N PHE A 180 -17.34 -7.01 10.81
CA PHE A 180 -16.94 -6.19 11.95
C PHE A 180 -17.70 -4.87 12.00
N SER A 181 -17.85 -4.18 10.87
CA SER A 181 -18.53 -2.87 10.80
C SER A 181 -20.05 -3.00 10.87
N GLY A 182 -20.63 -4.15 10.50
CA GLY A 182 -22.07 -4.37 10.53
C GLY A 182 -22.82 -3.37 9.64
N ASP A 183 -23.79 -2.65 10.25
CA ASP A 183 -24.61 -1.67 9.54
C ASP A 183 -23.97 -0.25 9.49
N VAL A 184 -22.75 -0.07 10.00
CA VAL A 184 -22.05 1.23 9.94
C VAL A 184 -21.65 1.52 8.49
N PRO A 185 -21.99 2.70 7.95
CA PRO A 185 -21.60 3.08 6.60
C PRO A 185 -20.07 3.10 6.46
N GLN A 186 -19.58 2.67 5.30
CA GLN A 186 -18.17 2.77 4.96
C GLN A 186 -17.70 4.23 5.04
N GLY A 187 -16.67 4.49 5.83
CA GLY A 187 -16.14 5.84 6.08
C GLY A 187 -15.14 6.30 5.02
N ASP A 188 -14.41 5.37 4.39
CA ASP A 188 -13.37 5.66 3.41
C ASP A 188 -13.25 4.54 2.36
N ASP A 189 -12.54 4.80 1.26
CA ASP A 189 -12.33 3.84 0.18
C ASP A 189 -11.45 2.67 0.62
N MET A 190 -11.91 1.46 0.36
CA MET A 190 -11.20 0.22 0.69
C MET A 190 -10.47 -0.31 -0.53
N THR A 191 -9.15 -0.28 -0.50
CA THR A 191 -8.31 -0.86 -1.55
C THR A 191 -7.42 -1.95 -0.96
N CYS A 192 -7.40 -3.10 -1.63
CA CYS A 192 -6.53 -4.22 -1.26
C CYS A 192 -5.85 -4.80 -2.50
N VAL A 193 -4.54 -5.02 -2.41
CA VAL A 193 -3.76 -5.72 -3.44
C VAL A 193 -3.05 -6.89 -2.81
N VAL A 194 -3.23 -8.07 -3.38
CA VAL A 194 -2.60 -9.31 -2.92
C VAL A 194 -1.72 -9.89 -4.01
N LEU A 195 -0.45 -10.11 -3.67
CA LEU A 195 0.50 -10.85 -4.49
C LEU A 195 0.81 -12.19 -3.80
N ARG A 196 0.75 -13.29 -4.57
CA ARG A 196 1.16 -14.61 -4.10
C ARG A 196 2.36 -15.09 -4.90
N VAL A 197 3.41 -15.50 -4.21
CA VAL A 197 4.64 -16.04 -4.83
C VAL A 197 4.43 -17.51 -5.21
N VAL A 198 4.50 -17.84 -6.49
CA VAL A 198 4.25 -19.16 -7.04
C VAL A 198 5.53 -19.88 -7.49
#